data_3eb151a305bf41e1b6f6fa9c3760559e
#
_entry.id   3eb151a305bf41e1b6f6fa9c3760559e
#
_cell.length_a   1.000
_cell.length_b   1.000
_cell.length_c   1.000
_cell.angle_alpha   90.00
_cell.angle_beta   90.00
_cell.angle_gamma   90.00
#
_symmetry.space_group_name_H-M   'P 1'
#
loop_
_entity.id
_entity.type
_entity.pdbx_description
1 polymer ?
#
loop_
_entity_poly.entity_id
_entity_poly.type
_entity_poly.pdbx_seq_one_letter_code
_entity_poly.pdbx_strand_id
1 'polypeptide(L)'
;MGSNLTRYAYWHLRDFIRERGLALLITSTLLGFTFVAPMRAMLGSNIDEGNAKRILVMALPQIVFISAFIGLNGLISTDRKFGYYRFLFSKPVSIPAYYAQYFVISLVGFVAAFALLFGVFAIVVRPLNFIPALTFCALVYLSLGGIAFLISSLFRFDWPILAGVYLGSLIANGMWAQDTGWRMVIRDALPPLHKLSPALTDLMTFGTLDTKAVAWLLGYSALCFVAGLIVLWRRPIG
;
A
#
# COMPACT_ATOMS: atom_id res chain seq x y z
N MET A 1 16.60 -24.70 10.48
CA MET A 1 15.49 -24.02 9.81
C MET A 1 15.78 -22.53 9.46
N GLY A 2 16.65 -21.81 10.20
CA GLY A 2 16.91 -20.37 9.99
C GLY A 2 17.63 -19.98 8.69
N SER A 3 18.54 -20.80 8.16
CA SER A 3 19.33 -20.43 6.98
C SER A 3 18.55 -20.33 5.65
N ASN A 4 17.42 -21.01 5.55
CA ASN A 4 16.62 -20.99 4.32
C ASN A 4 15.74 -19.73 4.23
N LEU A 5 15.24 -19.21 5.37
CA LEU A 5 14.40 -18.01 5.40
C LEU A 5 15.17 -16.75 4.96
N THR A 6 16.42 -16.58 5.40
CA THR A 6 17.27 -15.44 5.00
C THR A 6 17.61 -15.48 3.51
N ARG A 7 17.82 -16.67 2.95
CA ARG A 7 18.07 -16.86 1.53
C ARG A 7 16.85 -16.50 0.67
N TYR A 8 15.64 -16.85 1.12
CA TYR A 8 14.39 -16.44 0.45
C TYR A 8 14.16 -14.93 0.55
N ALA A 9 14.49 -14.31 1.69
CA ALA A 9 14.40 -12.87 1.84
C ALA A 9 15.20 -12.10 0.79
N TYR A 10 16.44 -12.54 0.53
CA TYR A 10 17.27 -11.95 -0.52
C TYR A 10 16.64 -12.08 -1.92
N TRP A 11 16.10 -13.26 -2.25
CA TRP A 11 15.44 -13.47 -3.53
C TRP A 11 14.18 -12.61 -3.66
N HIS A 12 13.35 -12.55 -2.62
CA HIS A 12 12.16 -11.69 -2.61
C HIS A 12 12.49 -10.20 -2.79
N LEU A 13 13.54 -9.72 -2.14
CA LEU A 13 13.98 -8.34 -2.28
C LEU A 13 14.48 -8.07 -3.72
N ARG A 14 15.25 -8.98 -4.29
CA ARG A 14 15.71 -8.87 -5.68
C ARG A 14 14.56 -8.87 -6.67
N ASP A 15 13.62 -9.77 -6.50
CA ASP A 15 12.43 -9.87 -7.36
C ASP A 15 11.56 -8.62 -7.22
N PHE A 16 11.35 -8.13 -5.99
CA PHE A 16 10.66 -6.87 -5.76
C PHE A 16 11.32 -5.70 -6.50
N ILE A 17 12.63 -5.53 -6.36
CA ILE A 17 13.36 -4.43 -7.01
C ILE A 17 13.24 -4.54 -8.53
N ARG A 18 13.39 -5.74 -9.10
CA ARG A 18 13.42 -5.97 -10.54
C ARG A 18 12.05 -5.84 -11.19
N GLU A 19 11.01 -6.39 -10.56
CA GLU A 19 9.67 -6.48 -11.16
C GLU A 19 8.78 -5.29 -10.83
N ARG A 20 8.91 -4.71 -9.63
CA ARG A 20 8.00 -3.70 -9.10
C ARG A 20 8.70 -2.44 -8.65
N GLY A 21 9.86 -2.57 -8.02
CA GLY A 21 10.59 -1.45 -7.44
C GLY A 21 10.94 -0.38 -8.47
N LEU A 22 11.42 -0.80 -9.65
CA LEU A 22 11.71 0.13 -10.74
C LEU A 22 10.43 0.79 -11.28
N ALA A 23 9.38 0.02 -11.54
CA ALA A 23 8.10 0.55 -12.00
C ALA A 23 7.50 1.52 -10.97
N LEU A 24 7.57 1.19 -9.69
CA LEU A 24 7.12 2.02 -8.59
C LEU A 24 7.90 3.34 -8.54
N LEU A 25 9.24 3.30 -8.59
CA LEU A 25 10.07 4.50 -8.59
C LEU A 25 9.78 5.39 -9.79
N ILE A 26 9.71 4.83 -11.00
CA ILE A 26 9.42 5.60 -12.22
C ILE A 26 8.03 6.24 -12.11
N THR A 27 7.00 5.46 -11.78
CA THR A 27 5.62 5.97 -11.69
C THR A 27 5.49 7.02 -10.61
N SER A 28 6.03 6.78 -9.42
CA SER A 28 5.97 7.74 -8.31
C SER A 28 6.74 9.02 -8.62
N THR A 29 7.87 8.93 -9.32
CA THR A 29 8.65 10.10 -9.76
C THR A 29 7.87 10.91 -10.80
N LEU A 30 7.28 10.26 -11.80
CA LEU A 30 6.46 10.93 -12.82
C LEU A 30 5.24 11.61 -12.19
N LEU A 31 4.51 10.91 -11.32
CA LEU A 31 3.37 11.47 -10.59
C LEU A 31 3.82 12.60 -9.67
N GLY A 32 4.93 12.43 -8.95
CA GLY A 32 5.52 13.47 -8.12
C GLY A 32 5.83 14.72 -8.92
N PHE A 33 6.47 14.56 -10.07
CA PHE A 33 6.76 15.68 -10.96
C PHE A 33 5.48 16.35 -11.47
N THR A 34 4.48 15.58 -11.88
CA THR A 34 3.20 16.09 -12.40
C THR A 34 2.43 16.90 -11.35
N PHE A 35 2.45 16.50 -10.09
CA PHE A 35 1.74 17.21 -9.03
C PHE A 35 2.57 18.32 -8.38
N VAL A 36 3.85 18.08 -8.14
CA VAL A 36 4.71 19.01 -7.38
C VAL A 36 5.22 20.15 -8.24
N ALA A 37 5.59 19.89 -9.51
CA ALA A 37 6.18 20.93 -10.36
C ALA A 37 5.22 22.12 -10.66
N PRO A 38 3.93 21.92 -11.00
CA PRO A 38 3.01 23.03 -11.18
C PRO A 38 2.79 23.84 -9.89
N MET A 39 2.66 23.16 -8.73
CA MET A 39 2.50 23.83 -7.45
C MET A 39 3.73 24.67 -7.09
N ARG A 40 4.93 24.14 -7.35
CA ARG A 40 6.18 24.88 -7.16
C ARG A 40 6.26 26.09 -8.07
N ALA A 41 5.84 25.96 -9.34
CA ALA A 41 5.84 27.07 -10.28
C ALA A 41 4.89 28.20 -9.85
N MET A 42 3.75 27.86 -9.25
CA MET A 42 2.78 28.83 -8.73
C MET A 42 3.27 29.56 -7.46
N LEU A 43 4.05 28.89 -6.61
CA LEU A 43 4.51 29.43 -5.33
C LEU A 43 5.85 30.17 -5.42
N GLY A 44 6.53 30.11 -6.57
CA GLY A 44 7.82 30.77 -6.78
C GLY A 44 9.02 30.02 -6.17
N SER A 45 10.18 30.70 -6.14
CA SER A 45 11.45 30.08 -5.70
C SER A 45 11.59 29.95 -4.19
N ASN A 46 10.91 30.78 -3.40
CA ASN A 46 11.00 30.79 -1.95
C ASN A 46 9.78 30.09 -1.33
N ILE A 47 9.85 28.77 -1.26
CA ILE A 47 8.79 27.96 -0.63
C ILE A 47 9.06 27.87 0.86
N ASP A 48 8.16 28.42 1.68
CA ASP A 48 8.17 28.26 3.12
C ASP A 48 7.79 26.83 3.55
N GLU A 49 7.99 26.51 4.82
CA GLU A 49 7.69 25.18 5.35
C GLU A 49 6.20 24.84 5.26
N GLY A 50 5.32 25.82 5.47
CA GLY A 50 3.87 25.64 5.41
C GLY A 50 3.41 25.28 4.00
N ASN A 51 3.90 25.99 2.99
CA ASN A 51 3.60 25.70 1.59
C ASN A 51 4.19 24.36 1.15
N ALA A 52 5.41 24.01 1.57
CA ALA A 52 6.00 22.70 1.26
C ALA A 52 5.19 21.54 1.86
N LYS A 53 4.72 21.67 3.12
CA LYS A 53 3.80 20.70 3.74
C LYS A 53 2.48 20.60 2.98
N ARG A 54 1.92 21.73 2.57
CA ARG A 54 0.66 21.77 1.80
C ARG A 54 0.78 21.05 0.46
N ILE A 55 1.87 21.29 -0.27
CA ILE A 55 2.17 20.56 -1.52
C ILE A 55 2.19 19.04 -1.24
N LEU A 56 2.90 18.63 -0.20
CA LEU A 56 3.04 17.23 0.15
C LEU A 56 1.69 16.60 0.52
N VAL A 57 0.88 17.25 1.36
CA VAL A 57 -0.45 16.76 1.77
C VAL A 57 -1.39 16.60 0.57
N MET A 58 -1.31 17.50 -0.42
CA MET A 58 -2.18 17.41 -1.61
C MET A 58 -1.73 16.34 -2.61
N ALA A 59 -0.41 16.19 -2.81
CA ALA A 59 0.14 15.30 -3.82
C ALA A 59 0.29 13.84 -3.32
N LEU A 60 0.69 13.67 -2.07
CA LEU A 60 1.12 12.39 -1.53
C LEU A 60 0.01 11.31 -1.57
N PRO A 61 -1.27 11.57 -1.23
CA PRO A 61 -2.28 10.52 -1.28
C PRO A 61 -2.38 9.87 -2.67
N GLN A 62 -2.47 10.68 -3.72
CA GLN A 62 -2.60 10.17 -5.10
C GLN A 62 -1.40 9.33 -5.50
N ILE A 63 -0.19 9.83 -5.19
CA ILE A 63 1.05 9.13 -5.51
C ILE A 63 1.13 7.80 -4.76
N VAL A 64 0.85 7.82 -3.46
CA VAL A 64 0.96 6.63 -2.59
C VAL A 64 -0.09 5.59 -2.95
N PHE A 65 -1.36 5.98 -3.22
CA PHE A 65 -2.39 5.02 -3.59
C PHE A 65 -2.07 4.33 -4.91
N ILE A 66 -1.74 5.08 -5.97
CA ILE A 66 -1.39 4.50 -7.27
C ILE A 66 -0.16 3.58 -7.13
N SER A 67 0.85 4.03 -6.39
CA SER A 67 2.05 3.25 -6.14
C SER A 67 1.78 1.98 -5.32
N ALA A 68 0.86 2.05 -4.36
CA ALA A 68 0.45 0.88 -3.57
C ALA A 68 -0.24 -0.17 -4.45
N PHE A 69 -1.10 0.25 -5.40
CA PHE A 69 -1.69 -0.68 -6.37
C PHE A 69 -0.61 -1.39 -7.22
N ILE A 70 0.43 -0.67 -7.64
CA ILE A 70 1.56 -1.25 -8.39
C ILE A 70 2.33 -2.23 -7.50
N GLY A 71 2.64 -1.82 -6.27
CA GLY A 71 3.42 -2.63 -5.32
C GLY A 71 2.70 -3.88 -4.83
N LEU A 72 1.37 -3.84 -4.77
CA LEU A 72 0.52 -4.93 -4.30
C LEU A 72 0.01 -5.84 -5.43
N ASN A 73 0.19 -5.45 -6.69
CA ASN A 73 -0.23 -6.25 -7.84
C ASN A 73 0.56 -7.57 -7.88
N GLY A 74 -0.15 -8.67 -8.04
CA GLY A 74 0.44 -9.97 -8.29
C GLY A 74 1.17 -10.61 -7.10
N LEU A 75 0.82 -10.28 -5.85
CA LEU A 75 1.45 -10.86 -4.66
C LEU A 75 1.49 -12.39 -4.67
N ILE A 76 0.40 -13.03 -5.11
CA ILE A 76 0.23 -14.47 -5.22
C ILE A 76 -0.24 -14.85 -6.63
N SER A 77 -1.07 -13.98 -7.22
CA SER A 77 -1.75 -14.23 -8.49
C SER A 77 -0.78 -14.41 -9.66
N THR A 78 0.39 -13.77 -9.62
CA THR A 78 1.46 -13.94 -10.61
C THR A 78 1.99 -15.38 -10.62
N ASP A 79 2.28 -15.94 -9.46
CA ASP A 79 2.77 -17.33 -9.34
C ASP A 79 1.71 -18.33 -9.81
N ARG A 80 0.42 -18.04 -9.56
CA ARG A 80 -0.69 -18.84 -10.09
C ARG A 80 -0.78 -18.77 -11.60
N LYS A 81 -0.65 -17.57 -12.17
CA LYS A 81 -0.77 -17.33 -13.61
C LYS A 81 0.32 -18.05 -14.41
N PHE A 82 1.54 -18.04 -13.89
CA PHE A 82 2.69 -18.67 -14.57
C PHE A 82 2.97 -20.12 -14.12
N GLY A 83 2.26 -20.64 -13.14
CA GLY A 83 2.44 -21.99 -12.63
C GLY A 83 3.73 -22.21 -11.84
N TYR A 84 4.40 -21.13 -11.41
CA TYR A 84 5.66 -21.20 -10.65
C TYR A 84 5.50 -21.90 -9.30
N TYR A 85 4.31 -21.93 -8.74
CA TYR A 85 4.00 -22.61 -7.50
C TYR A 85 4.39 -24.09 -7.52
N ARG A 86 4.29 -24.79 -8.65
CA ARG A 86 4.65 -26.22 -8.79
C ARG A 86 6.14 -26.44 -8.53
N PHE A 87 6.97 -25.51 -8.98
CA PHE A 87 8.42 -25.54 -8.79
C PHE A 87 8.82 -25.07 -7.38
N LEU A 88 8.23 -23.98 -6.90
CA LEU A 88 8.54 -23.40 -5.60
C LEU A 88 8.23 -24.37 -4.44
N PHE A 89 7.13 -25.12 -4.55
CA PHE A 89 6.67 -26.02 -3.49
C PHE A 89 7.02 -27.50 -3.71
N SER A 90 7.85 -27.81 -4.69
CA SER A 90 8.56 -29.11 -4.74
C SER A 90 9.57 -29.27 -3.58
N LYS A 91 9.90 -28.18 -2.89
CA LYS A 91 10.78 -28.16 -1.70
C LYS A 91 9.94 -28.03 -0.42
N PRO A 92 10.42 -28.53 0.74
CA PRO A 92 9.70 -28.47 2.01
C PRO A 92 9.67 -27.04 2.57
N VAL A 93 8.87 -26.16 1.97
CA VAL A 93 8.66 -24.77 2.38
C VAL A 93 7.20 -24.59 2.76
N SER A 94 6.96 -23.93 3.89
CA SER A 94 5.60 -23.53 4.28
C SER A 94 5.11 -22.41 3.37
N ILE A 95 4.07 -22.69 2.57
CA ILE A 95 3.46 -21.75 1.62
C ILE A 95 3.04 -20.45 2.32
N PRO A 96 2.30 -20.48 3.46
CA PRO A 96 1.91 -19.24 4.14
C PRO A 96 3.13 -18.43 4.61
N ALA A 97 4.17 -19.08 5.13
CA ALA A 97 5.36 -18.39 5.61
C ALA A 97 6.13 -17.73 4.45
N TYR A 98 6.21 -18.38 3.28
CA TYR A 98 6.83 -17.82 2.09
C TYR A 98 6.14 -16.52 1.63
N TYR A 99 4.81 -16.54 1.50
CA TYR A 99 4.07 -15.37 1.05
C TYR A 99 3.95 -14.28 2.13
N ALA A 100 3.91 -14.65 3.41
CA ALA A 100 3.98 -13.67 4.50
C ALA A 100 5.32 -12.92 4.49
N GLN A 101 6.43 -13.64 4.29
CA GLN A 101 7.75 -13.04 4.15
C GLN A 101 7.83 -12.12 2.93
N TYR A 102 7.28 -12.55 1.79
CA TYR A 102 7.23 -11.73 0.60
C TYR A 102 6.46 -10.43 0.80
N PHE A 103 5.32 -10.49 1.49
CA PHE A 103 4.53 -9.32 1.86
C PHE A 103 5.32 -8.32 2.71
N VAL A 104 6.02 -8.80 3.75
CA VAL A 104 6.84 -7.94 4.62
C VAL A 104 7.99 -7.29 3.86
N ILE A 105 8.67 -8.04 2.99
CA ILE A 105 9.78 -7.52 2.19
C ILE A 105 9.27 -6.48 1.20
N SER A 106 8.12 -6.71 0.59
CA SER A 106 7.49 -5.75 -0.31
C SER A 106 7.07 -4.45 0.41
N LEU A 107 6.59 -4.54 1.66
CA LEU A 107 6.33 -3.37 2.50
C LEU A 107 7.61 -2.56 2.74
N VAL A 108 8.69 -3.24 3.15
CA VAL A 108 9.99 -2.59 3.40
C VAL A 108 10.50 -1.92 2.12
N GLY A 109 10.43 -2.62 1.00
CA GLY A 109 10.81 -2.08 -0.32
C GLY A 109 9.98 -0.87 -0.73
N PHE A 110 8.67 -0.90 -0.47
CA PHE A 110 7.75 0.21 -0.73
C PHE A 110 8.11 1.45 0.10
N VAL A 111 8.29 1.29 1.40
CA VAL A 111 8.67 2.39 2.31
C VAL A 111 10.04 2.95 1.94
N ALA A 112 11.01 2.08 1.59
CA ALA A 112 12.34 2.50 1.15
C ALA A 112 12.29 3.31 -0.15
N ALA A 113 11.45 2.91 -1.11
CA ALA A 113 11.25 3.67 -2.35
C ALA A 113 10.71 5.08 -2.08
N PHE A 114 9.73 5.21 -1.16
CA PHE A 114 9.22 6.53 -0.75
C PHE A 114 10.24 7.33 0.04
N ALA A 115 11.08 6.71 0.86
CA ALA A 115 12.18 7.40 1.54
C ALA A 115 13.16 8.04 0.53
N LEU A 116 13.47 7.34 -0.58
CA LEU A 116 14.28 7.91 -1.66
C LEU A 116 13.57 9.08 -2.34
N LEU A 117 12.27 8.96 -2.64
CA LEU A 117 11.49 10.05 -3.24
C LEU A 117 11.42 11.29 -2.34
N PHE A 118 11.29 11.10 -1.03
CA PHE A 118 11.34 12.21 -0.07
C PHE A 118 12.74 12.83 0.01
N GLY A 119 13.81 12.05 -0.17
CA GLY A 119 15.15 12.59 -0.33
C GLY A 119 15.25 13.51 -1.55
N VAL A 120 14.68 13.12 -2.68
CA VAL A 120 14.60 13.98 -3.88
C VAL A 120 13.75 15.21 -3.61
N PHE A 121 12.59 15.07 -2.97
CA PHE A 121 11.74 16.20 -2.58
C PHE A 121 12.49 17.19 -1.68
N ALA A 122 13.27 16.69 -0.72
CA ALA A 122 14.09 17.54 0.17
C ALA A 122 15.09 18.40 -0.61
N ILE A 123 15.70 17.84 -1.65
CA ILE A 123 16.68 18.55 -2.49
C ILE A 123 15.98 19.55 -3.42
N VAL A 124 14.85 19.14 -4.04
CA VAL A 124 14.18 19.92 -5.08
C VAL A 124 13.28 21.00 -4.53
N VAL A 125 12.60 20.76 -3.41
CA VAL A 125 11.60 21.66 -2.82
C VAL A 125 12.13 22.25 -1.52
N ARG A 126 12.15 21.45 -0.47
CA ARG A 126 12.65 21.84 0.86
C ARG A 126 12.80 20.60 1.74
N PRO A 127 13.82 20.56 2.62
CA PRO A 127 13.90 19.54 3.66
C PRO A 127 12.75 19.70 4.68
N LEU A 128 12.06 18.61 4.96
CA LEU A 128 10.99 18.51 5.96
C LEU A 128 11.22 17.30 6.86
N ASN A 129 10.46 17.23 7.96
CA ASN A 129 10.36 15.98 8.69
C ASN A 129 9.45 15.03 7.92
N PHE A 130 10.03 14.00 7.28
CA PHE A 130 9.28 13.03 6.47
C PHE A 130 8.77 11.81 7.24
N ILE A 131 9.03 11.72 8.54
CA ILE A 131 8.55 10.60 9.37
C ILE A 131 7.02 10.45 9.28
N PRO A 132 6.21 11.53 9.42
CA PRO A 132 4.76 11.44 9.25
C PRO A 132 4.35 10.92 7.87
N ALA A 133 5.02 11.39 6.81
CA ALA A 133 4.74 10.96 5.45
C ALA A 133 5.11 9.49 5.20
N LEU A 134 6.23 9.01 5.74
CA LEU A 134 6.62 7.59 5.68
C LEU A 134 5.66 6.71 6.48
N THR A 135 5.21 7.18 7.64
CA THR A 135 4.19 6.49 8.45
C THR A 135 2.89 6.34 7.66
N PHE A 136 2.47 7.40 6.96
CA PHE A 136 1.31 7.34 6.07
C PHE A 136 1.51 6.32 4.94
N CYS A 137 2.67 6.31 4.27
CA CYS A 137 2.99 5.32 3.23
C CYS A 137 2.86 3.88 3.75
N ALA A 138 3.42 3.61 4.93
CA ALA A 138 3.32 2.31 5.58
C ALA A 138 1.86 1.96 5.92
N LEU A 139 1.08 2.93 6.44
CA LEU A 139 -0.32 2.76 6.77
C LEU A 139 -1.17 2.41 5.55
N VAL A 140 -0.98 3.13 4.43
CA VAL A 140 -1.67 2.84 3.16
C VAL A 140 -1.32 1.46 2.67
N TYR A 141 -0.03 1.12 2.62
CA TYR A 141 0.41 -0.20 2.17
C TYR A 141 -0.15 -1.32 3.02
N LEU A 142 -0.09 -1.20 4.34
CA LEU A 142 -0.64 -2.20 5.26
C LEU A 142 -2.16 -2.33 5.11
N SER A 143 -2.86 -1.21 5.01
CA SER A 143 -4.34 -1.20 4.92
C SER A 143 -4.86 -1.85 3.65
N LEU A 144 -4.27 -1.51 2.50
CA LEU A 144 -4.62 -2.12 1.22
C LEU A 144 -4.02 -3.52 1.08
N GLY A 145 -2.84 -3.73 1.65
CA GLY A 145 -2.07 -4.94 1.48
C GLY A 145 -2.71 -6.19 2.03
N GLY A 146 -3.34 -6.12 3.21
CA GLY A 146 -4.06 -7.27 3.76
C GLY A 146 -5.25 -7.67 2.90
N ILE A 147 -5.99 -6.68 2.38
CA ILE A 147 -7.11 -6.90 1.45
C ILE A 147 -6.59 -7.49 0.13
N ALA A 148 -5.54 -6.89 -0.43
CA ALA A 148 -4.90 -7.38 -1.65
C ALA A 148 -4.39 -8.81 -1.49
N PHE A 149 -3.82 -9.15 -0.33
CA PHE A 149 -3.35 -10.48 -0.02
C PHE A 149 -4.48 -11.52 -0.02
N LEU A 150 -5.63 -11.20 0.60
CA LEU A 150 -6.80 -12.05 0.57
C LEU A 150 -7.33 -12.24 -0.85
N ILE A 151 -7.50 -11.15 -1.60
CA ILE A 151 -7.98 -11.18 -2.99
C ILE A 151 -7.04 -12.02 -3.86
N SER A 152 -5.72 -11.80 -3.75
CA SER A 152 -4.70 -12.51 -4.51
C SER A 152 -4.63 -14.01 -4.14
N SER A 153 -5.01 -14.38 -2.89
CA SER A 153 -5.14 -15.76 -2.45
C SER A 153 -6.36 -16.49 -3.04
N LEU A 154 -7.40 -15.75 -3.40
CA LEU A 154 -8.66 -16.30 -3.92
C LEU A 154 -8.75 -16.23 -5.45
N PHE A 155 -8.29 -15.14 -6.05
CA PHE A 155 -8.53 -14.83 -7.46
C PHE A 155 -7.23 -14.75 -8.26
N ARG A 156 -7.33 -14.97 -9.58
CA ARG A 156 -6.22 -14.81 -10.52
C ARG A 156 -6.01 -13.36 -10.98
N PHE A 157 -7.05 -12.53 -10.88
CA PHE A 157 -7.06 -11.11 -11.24
C PHE A 157 -7.30 -10.30 -9.97
N ASP A 158 -6.22 -9.95 -9.28
CA ASP A 158 -6.27 -9.28 -7.98
C ASP A 158 -6.44 -7.76 -8.09
N TRP A 159 -5.70 -7.10 -8.99
CA TRP A 159 -5.73 -5.64 -9.06
C TRP A 159 -7.08 -5.03 -9.48
N PRO A 160 -7.86 -5.57 -10.45
CA PRO A 160 -9.18 -4.99 -10.77
C PRO A 160 -10.16 -5.13 -9.61
N ILE A 161 -10.10 -6.26 -8.89
CA ILE A 161 -10.94 -6.50 -7.72
C ILE A 161 -10.56 -5.56 -6.59
N LEU A 162 -9.25 -5.38 -6.33
CA LEU A 162 -8.75 -4.44 -5.32
C LEU A 162 -9.16 -3.00 -5.66
N ALA A 163 -9.03 -2.60 -6.92
CA ALA A 163 -9.49 -1.29 -7.39
C ALA A 163 -11.01 -1.12 -7.20
N GLY A 164 -11.80 -2.16 -7.53
CA GLY A 164 -13.24 -2.19 -7.31
C GLY A 164 -13.63 -2.04 -5.83
N VAL A 165 -12.93 -2.74 -4.93
CA VAL A 165 -13.13 -2.63 -3.47
C VAL A 165 -12.77 -1.22 -2.98
N TYR A 166 -11.66 -0.66 -3.45
CA TYR A 166 -11.25 0.70 -3.10
C TYR A 166 -12.26 1.74 -3.57
N LEU A 167 -12.62 1.74 -4.84
CA LEU A 167 -13.60 2.67 -5.41
C LEU A 167 -14.98 2.47 -4.79
N GLY A 168 -15.42 1.21 -4.61
CA GLY A 168 -16.68 0.88 -3.97
C GLY A 168 -16.75 1.42 -2.53
N SER A 169 -15.65 1.29 -1.77
CA SER A 169 -15.56 1.88 -0.43
C SER A 169 -15.68 3.41 -0.45
N LEU A 170 -14.99 4.09 -1.38
CA LEU A 170 -15.07 5.55 -1.50
C LEU A 170 -16.47 6.01 -1.89
N ILE A 171 -17.07 5.37 -2.90
CA ILE A 171 -18.42 5.70 -3.40
C ILE A 171 -19.46 5.47 -2.30
N ALA A 172 -19.44 4.30 -1.64
CA ALA A 172 -20.38 3.97 -0.59
C ALA A 172 -20.30 4.96 0.57
N ASN A 173 -19.09 5.34 0.99
CA ASN A 173 -18.91 6.32 2.06
C ASN A 173 -19.29 7.75 1.64
N GLY A 174 -19.10 8.13 0.36
CA GLY A 174 -19.53 9.43 -0.15
C GLY A 174 -21.03 9.54 -0.34
N MET A 175 -21.66 8.52 -0.96
CA MET A 175 -23.10 8.55 -1.29
C MET A 175 -24.01 8.21 -0.12
N TRP A 176 -23.57 7.29 0.77
CA TRP A 176 -24.38 6.72 1.83
C TRP A 176 -23.96 7.20 3.23
N ALA A 177 -23.25 8.33 3.31
CA ALA A 177 -22.71 8.83 4.59
C ALA A 177 -23.78 9.04 5.67
N GLN A 178 -24.98 9.43 5.26
CA GLN A 178 -26.12 9.71 6.16
C GLN A 178 -27.24 8.67 6.07
N ASP A 179 -27.09 7.65 5.22
CA ASP A 179 -28.11 6.63 5.03
C ASP A 179 -28.20 5.68 6.21
N THR A 180 -29.41 5.18 6.47
CA THR A 180 -29.75 4.18 7.48
C THR A 180 -30.17 2.85 6.84
N GLY A 181 -30.33 1.81 7.64
CA GLY A 181 -30.77 0.51 7.18
C GLY A 181 -29.68 -0.29 6.45
N TRP A 182 -30.05 -1.02 5.40
CA TRP A 182 -29.14 -1.95 4.71
C TRP A 182 -27.92 -1.28 4.06
N ARG A 183 -28.08 -0.02 3.61
CA ARG A 183 -26.97 0.75 3.02
C ARG A 183 -25.89 1.08 4.04
N MET A 184 -26.28 1.41 5.27
CA MET A 184 -25.37 1.59 6.40
C MET A 184 -24.59 0.28 6.67
N VAL A 185 -25.27 -0.87 6.68
CA VAL A 185 -24.63 -2.16 6.91
C VAL A 185 -23.58 -2.46 5.82
N ILE A 186 -23.90 -2.24 4.56
CA ILE A 186 -22.94 -2.44 3.45
C ILE A 186 -21.76 -1.47 3.58
N ARG A 187 -22.03 -0.19 3.86
CA ARG A 187 -20.98 0.82 4.03
C ARG A 187 -20.02 0.42 5.15
N ASP A 188 -20.55 -0.01 6.28
CA ASP A 188 -19.75 -0.34 7.46
C ASP A 188 -19.04 -1.70 7.32
N ALA A 189 -19.52 -2.59 6.43
CA ALA A 189 -18.85 -3.83 6.07
C ALA A 189 -17.69 -3.63 5.10
N LEU A 190 -17.69 -2.54 4.33
CA LEU A 190 -16.58 -2.20 3.45
C LEU A 190 -15.36 -1.68 4.24
N PRO A 191 -14.13 -1.90 3.73
CA PRO A 191 -12.94 -1.40 4.41
C PRO A 191 -12.99 0.13 4.51
N PRO A 192 -12.65 0.72 5.68
CA PRO A 192 -12.77 2.16 5.94
C PRO A 192 -11.65 2.99 5.28
N LEU A 193 -11.39 2.74 3.99
CA LEU A 193 -10.28 3.35 3.23
C LEU A 193 -10.44 4.88 3.04
N HIS A 194 -11.65 5.39 3.16
CA HIS A 194 -11.93 6.83 3.14
C HIS A 194 -11.25 7.59 4.29
N LYS A 195 -10.91 6.91 5.38
CA LYS A 195 -10.20 7.50 6.53
C LYS A 195 -8.70 7.70 6.31
N LEU A 196 -8.12 7.17 5.24
CA LEU A 196 -6.69 7.29 4.96
C LEU A 196 -6.28 8.72 4.61
N SER A 197 -7.05 9.43 3.77
CA SER A 197 -6.70 10.81 3.41
C SER A 197 -6.74 11.79 4.59
N PRO A 198 -7.79 11.78 5.45
CA PRO A 198 -7.77 12.56 6.70
C PRO A 198 -6.58 12.21 7.60
N ALA A 199 -6.21 10.94 7.72
CA ALA A 199 -5.09 10.51 8.56
C ALA A 199 -3.75 11.16 8.13
N LEU A 200 -3.51 11.39 6.83
CA LEU A 200 -2.33 12.14 6.39
C LEU A 200 -2.38 13.59 6.86
N THR A 201 -3.54 14.25 6.70
CA THR A 201 -3.70 15.64 7.11
C THR A 201 -3.43 15.79 8.60
N ASP A 202 -3.98 14.89 9.42
CA ASP A 202 -3.78 14.89 10.87
C ASP A 202 -2.30 14.66 11.23
N LEU A 203 -1.65 13.67 10.58
CA LEU A 203 -0.22 13.40 10.77
C LEU A 203 0.67 14.60 10.41
N MET A 204 0.40 15.26 9.29
CA MET A 204 1.22 16.38 8.81
C MET A 204 0.96 17.67 9.56
N THR A 205 -0.26 17.87 10.09
CA THR A 205 -0.68 19.10 10.76
C THR A 205 -0.45 19.03 12.26
N PHE A 206 -0.89 17.94 12.89
CA PHE A 206 -0.91 17.78 14.34
C PHE A 206 0.13 16.79 14.85
N GLY A 207 0.76 15.99 13.98
CA GLY A 207 1.68 14.92 14.36
C GLY A 207 1.00 13.74 15.06
N THR A 208 -0.34 13.68 15.04
CA THR A 208 -1.15 12.68 15.73
C THR A 208 -2.00 11.89 14.75
N LEU A 209 -2.43 10.70 15.16
CA LEU A 209 -3.35 9.85 14.41
C LEU A 209 -4.60 9.59 15.25
N ASP A 210 -5.76 9.56 14.62
CA ASP A 210 -6.96 8.99 15.24
C ASP A 210 -6.73 7.49 15.47
N THR A 211 -6.38 7.15 16.70
CA THR A 211 -6.05 5.76 17.08
C THR A 211 -7.20 4.79 16.82
N LYS A 212 -8.46 5.22 16.95
CA LYS A 212 -9.64 4.37 16.68
C LYS A 212 -9.77 4.08 15.18
N ALA A 213 -9.64 5.11 14.35
CA ALA A 213 -9.70 4.95 12.89
C ALA A 213 -8.57 4.05 12.38
N VAL A 214 -7.34 4.26 12.87
CA VAL A 214 -6.17 3.46 12.48
C VAL A 214 -6.28 2.02 12.99
N ALA A 215 -6.71 1.81 14.22
CA ALA A 215 -6.91 0.47 14.79
C ALA A 215 -7.96 -0.32 14.00
N TRP A 216 -9.08 0.33 13.64
CA TRP A 216 -10.10 -0.29 12.80
C TRP A 216 -9.57 -0.68 11.42
N LEU A 217 -8.82 0.21 10.78
CA LEU A 217 -8.27 0.06 9.45
C LEU A 217 -7.23 -1.07 9.39
N LEU A 218 -6.30 -1.06 10.34
CA LEU A 218 -5.27 -2.11 10.46
C LEU A 218 -5.87 -3.44 10.94
N GLY A 219 -6.87 -3.41 11.84
CA GLY A 219 -7.59 -4.60 12.28
C GLY A 219 -8.32 -5.29 11.14
N TYR A 220 -9.02 -4.52 10.31
CA TYR A 220 -9.69 -5.04 9.10
C TYR A 220 -8.67 -5.67 8.14
N SER A 221 -7.58 -4.97 7.87
CA SER A 221 -6.50 -5.47 7.00
C SER A 221 -5.83 -6.73 7.56
N ALA A 222 -5.55 -6.76 8.86
CA ALA A 222 -4.98 -7.92 9.52
C ALA A 222 -5.91 -9.16 9.46
N LEU A 223 -7.21 -8.97 9.64
CA LEU A 223 -8.19 -10.04 9.46
C LEU A 223 -8.19 -10.58 8.03
N CYS A 224 -8.16 -9.70 7.02
CA CYS A 224 -8.05 -10.10 5.63
C CYS A 224 -6.74 -10.86 5.36
N PHE A 225 -5.62 -10.38 5.91
CA PHE A 225 -4.32 -11.03 5.74
C PHE A 225 -4.32 -12.44 6.34
N VAL A 226 -4.81 -12.59 7.57
CA VAL A 226 -4.92 -13.90 8.24
C VAL A 226 -5.87 -14.83 7.48
N ALA A 227 -7.01 -14.33 7.02
CA ALA A 227 -7.92 -15.10 6.18
C ALA A 227 -7.23 -15.59 4.89
N GLY A 228 -6.43 -14.75 4.24
CA GLY A 228 -5.63 -15.13 3.08
C GLY A 228 -4.61 -16.23 3.38
N LEU A 229 -3.93 -16.16 4.54
CA LEU A 229 -3.03 -17.23 5.00
C LEU A 229 -3.76 -18.55 5.24
N ILE A 230 -4.95 -18.51 5.82
CA ILE A 230 -5.79 -19.70 6.04
C ILE A 230 -6.23 -20.31 4.70
N VAL A 231 -6.61 -19.47 3.74
CA VAL A 231 -6.95 -19.94 2.38
C VAL A 231 -5.78 -20.66 1.74
N LEU A 232 -4.58 -20.08 1.81
CA LEU A 232 -3.35 -20.69 1.27
C LEU A 232 -2.98 -22.00 1.97
N TRP A 233 -3.27 -22.09 3.25
CA TRP A 233 -3.01 -23.32 4.02
C TRP A 233 -3.98 -24.45 3.66
N ARG A 234 -5.27 -24.13 3.49
CA ARG A 234 -6.33 -25.12 3.18
C ARG A 234 -6.40 -25.50 1.71
N ARG A 235 -6.09 -24.58 0.82
CA ARG A 235 -6.11 -24.78 -0.64
C ARG A 235 -4.72 -24.42 -1.17
N PRO A 236 -3.73 -25.33 -1.02
CA PRO A 236 -2.45 -25.10 -1.66
C PRO A 236 -2.71 -24.90 -3.15
N ILE A 237 -2.07 -23.88 -3.67
CA ILE A 237 -2.23 -23.35 -5.03
C ILE A 237 -2.16 -24.51 -6.04
N GLY A 238 -3.30 -24.89 -6.62
CA GLY A 238 -3.44 -25.94 -7.61
C GLY A 238 -4.17 -25.40 -8.83
#